data_43a67154275a973e8b243bbfc0c4e1bf
#
_entry.id   43a67154275a973e8b243bbfc0c4e1bf
#
_cell.length_a   1.000
_cell.length_b   1.000
_cell.length_c   1.000
_cell.angle_alpha   90.00
_cell.angle_beta   90.00
_cell.angle_gamma   90.00
#
_symmetry.space_group_name_H-M   'P 1'
#
loop_
_entity.id
_entity.type
_entity.pdbx_description
1 polymer ?
#
loop_
_entity_poly.entity_id
_entity_poly.type
_entity_poly.pdbx_seq_one_letter_code
_entity_poly.pdbx_strand_id
1 'polypeptide(L)'
;MLIDNERILLDNLESVVSTVFSCMAEQPPKVVILAGPNGAGKSTAANKLLLGALKVDEFVNADTIATGLSAFAPERVAFEAGRIALARLEELANARASFAFETTLSARSYAPWLKALQATGYEFHLFFLWLPSADMSIARVAERVRSGGHNVPEETIRRRYEGGLANLRTLYIPLANSWQLIDNTRRDKRRLIASGGLDIPAEVYSPNLWRRIMRLEK
;
A
#
# COMPACT_ATOMS: atom_id res chain seq x y z
N MET A 1 4.34 29.22 10.29
CA MET A 1 4.56 29.12 8.86
C MET A 1 5.09 27.75 8.43
N LEU A 2 4.65 26.67 9.08
CA LEU A 2 5.01 25.24 8.81
C LEU A 2 3.78 24.33 8.66
N ILE A 3 2.57 24.89 8.71
CA ILE A 3 1.30 24.16 8.70
C ILE A 3 0.75 24.03 7.25
N ASP A 4 1.24 24.85 6.31
CA ASP A 4 0.64 24.94 4.97
C ASP A 4 1.03 23.80 4.00
N ASN A 5 2.21 23.17 4.16
CA ASN A 5 2.66 22.14 3.22
C ASN A 5 2.05 20.75 3.46
N GLU A 6 1.68 20.41 4.68
CA GLU A 6 0.92 19.17 4.95
C GLU A 6 -0.54 19.31 4.45
N ARG A 7 -1.09 20.50 4.56
CA ARG A 7 -2.43 20.83 4.07
C ARG A 7 -2.48 20.76 2.54
N ILE A 8 -1.49 21.30 1.85
CA ILE A 8 -1.39 21.26 0.38
C ILE A 8 -1.26 19.81 -0.14
N LEU A 9 -0.58 18.90 0.56
CA LEU A 9 -0.46 17.49 0.15
C LEU A 9 -1.74 16.70 0.44
N LEU A 10 -2.44 17.02 1.52
CA LEU A 10 -3.75 16.44 1.83
C LEU A 10 -4.81 17.03 0.90
N ASP A 11 -4.79 18.34 0.63
CA ASP A 11 -5.69 19.01 -0.30
C ASP A 11 -5.47 18.55 -1.75
N ASN A 12 -4.23 18.27 -2.16
CA ASN A 12 -3.95 17.64 -3.46
C ASN A 12 -4.37 16.17 -3.53
N LEU A 13 -4.19 15.40 -2.45
CA LEU A 13 -4.71 14.03 -2.35
C LEU A 13 -6.26 14.03 -2.36
N GLU A 14 -6.89 14.92 -1.61
CA GLU A 14 -8.35 15.08 -1.59
C GLU A 14 -8.89 15.61 -2.91
N SER A 15 -8.19 16.54 -3.57
CA SER A 15 -8.58 17.11 -4.86
C SER A 15 -8.48 16.08 -6.00
N VAL A 16 -7.40 15.30 -6.06
CA VAL A 16 -7.24 14.23 -7.07
C VAL A 16 -8.23 13.10 -6.83
N VAL A 17 -8.49 12.74 -5.57
CA VAL A 17 -9.49 11.73 -5.19
C VAL A 17 -10.90 12.26 -5.47
N SER A 18 -11.21 13.52 -5.15
CA SER A 18 -12.53 14.12 -5.34
C SER A 18 -12.90 14.30 -6.81
N THR A 19 -11.95 14.65 -7.67
CA THR A 19 -12.20 14.86 -9.12
C THR A 19 -12.53 13.55 -9.84
N VAL A 20 -12.04 12.40 -9.35
CA VAL A 20 -12.32 11.08 -9.94
C VAL A 20 -13.68 10.52 -9.48
N PHE A 21 -14.28 11.05 -8.41
CA PHE A 21 -15.42 10.43 -7.73
C PHE A 21 -16.76 11.17 -7.78
N SER A 22 -16.93 12.17 -8.62
CA SER A 22 -18.19 12.93 -8.70
C SER A 22 -19.04 12.55 -9.91
N CYS A 23 -19.77 11.44 -9.84
CA CYS A 23 -21.02 11.25 -10.59
C CYS A 23 -21.87 10.14 -9.91
N MET A 24 -23.16 10.40 -9.69
CA MET A 24 -24.11 9.51 -8.97
C MET A 24 -24.62 8.37 -9.88
N ALA A 25 -23.73 7.47 -10.29
CA ALA A 25 -24.06 6.07 -10.55
C ALA A 25 -23.53 5.26 -9.36
N GLU A 26 -24.11 4.11 -9.02
CA GLU A 26 -23.54 3.20 -8.00
C GLU A 26 -22.05 3.03 -8.33
N GLN A 27 -21.21 3.59 -7.46
CA GLN A 27 -19.76 3.57 -7.72
C GLN A 27 -19.28 2.13 -7.68
N PRO A 28 -18.44 1.71 -8.62
CA PRO A 28 -17.90 0.36 -8.61
C PRO A 28 -17.22 0.06 -7.26
N PRO A 29 -17.34 -1.16 -6.76
CA PRO A 29 -16.64 -1.53 -5.53
C PRO A 29 -15.13 -1.43 -5.74
N LYS A 30 -14.42 -1.03 -4.69
CA LYS A 30 -12.99 -0.72 -4.76
C LYS A 30 -12.17 -1.69 -3.93
N VAL A 31 -11.05 -2.14 -4.48
CA VAL A 31 -9.99 -2.76 -3.72
C VAL A 31 -8.79 -1.81 -3.65
N VAL A 32 -8.44 -1.38 -2.43
CA VAL A 32 -7.34 -0.46 -2.18
C VAL A 32 -6.18 -1.20 -1.55
N ILE A 33 -5.00 -1.11 -2.14
CA ILE A 33 -3.80 -1.72 -1.59
C ILE A 33 -2.86 -0.65 -1.05
N LEU A 34 -2.62 -0.70 0.27
CA LEU A 34 -1.53 0.02 0.90
C LEU A 34 -0.27 -0.83 0.86
N ALA A 35 0.64 -0.47 -0.03
CA ALA A 35 1.81 -1.25 -0.33
C ALA A 35 3.11 -0.56 0.10
N GLY A 36 4.18 -1.36 0.18
CA GLY A 36 5.51 -0.86 0.47
C GLY A 36 6.29 -1.77 1.40
N PRO A 37 7.62 -1.59 1.52
CA PRO A 37 8.48 -2.45 2.33
C PRO A 37 8.12 -2.40 3.83
N ASN A 38 8.67 -3.34 4.58
CA ASN A 38 8.57 -3.31 6.04
C ASN A 38 9.13 -1.98 6.58
N GLY A 39 8.49 -1.39 7.58
CA GLY A 39 8.89 -0.09 8.12
C GLY A 39 8.55 1.14 7.25
N ALA A 40 7.90 0.96 6.10
CA ALA A 40 7.49 2.07 5.23
C ALA A 40 6.38 2.97 5.82
N GLY A 41 5.77 2.60 6.95
CA GLY A 41 4.73 3.40 7.61
C GLY A 41 3.33 3.23 6.99
N LYS A 42 3.05 2.08 6.39
CA LYS A 42 1.75 1.74 5.78
C LYS A 42 0.61 1.84 6.79
N SER A 43 0.68 1.11 7.89
CA SER A 43 -0.37 1.12 8.94
C SER A 43 -0.59 2.51 9.54
N THR A 44 0.47 3.34 9.66
CA THR A 44 0.35 4.73 10.10
C THR A 44 -0.37 5.61 9.06
N ALA A 45 -0.23 5.30 7.78
CA ALA A 45 -0.90 6.01 6.70
C ALA A 45 -2.37 5.58 6.52
N ALA A 46 -2.69 4.33 6.89
CA ALA A 46 -3.98 3.71 6.65
C ALA A 46 -5.16 4.55 7.14
N ASN A 47 -5.15 4.95 8.41
CA ASN A 47 -6.28 5.68 9.01
C ASN A 47 -6.60 6.98 8.27
N LYS A 48 -5.57 7.80 7.98
CA LYS A 48 -5.76 9.08 7.28
C LYS A 48 -6.24 8.88 5.85
N LEU A 49 -5.67 7.90 5.14
CA LEU A 49 -5.95 7.68 3.73
C LEU A 49 -7.31 6.98 3.53
N LEU A 50 -7.56 5.91 4.28
CA LEU A 50 -8.75 5.06 4.05
C LEU A 50 -10.02 5.71 4.58
N LEU A 51 -10.03 6.14 5.84
CA LEU A 51 -11.22 6.75 6.46
C LEU A 51 -11.45 8.18 6.00
N GLY A 52 -10.39 8.92 5.65
CA GLY A 52 -10.48 10.29 5.17
C GLY A 52 -10.85 10.36 3.69
N ALA A 53 -9.85 10.20 2.83
CA ALA A 53 -9.97 10.49 1.41
C ALA A 53 -10.74 9.41 0.63
N LEU A 54 -10.60 8.13 0.97
CA LEU A 54 -11.15 7.02 0.19
C LEU A 54 -12.50 6.51 0.69
N LYS A 55 -12.90 6.85 1.92
CA LYS A 55 -14.13 6.38 2.58
C LYS A 55 -14.28 4.85 2.52
N VAL A 56 -13.16 4.15 2.82
CA VAL A 56 -13.08 2.69 2.90
C VAL A 56 -12.81 2.32 4.35
N ASP A 57 -13.76 1.73 5.00
CA ASP A 57 -13.77 1.36 6.42
C ASP A 57 -13.39 -0.11 6.66
N GLU A 58 -13.53 -0.97 5.66
CA GLU A 58 -13.06 -2.35 5.71
C GLU A 58 -11.56 -2.44 5.40
N PHE A 59 -10.74 -2.63 6.44
CA PHE A 59 -9.29 -2.73 6.31
C PHE A 59 -8.73 -4.03 6.89
N VAL A 60 -8.12 -4.84 6.04
CA VAL A 60 -7.53 -6.12 6.41
C VAL A 60 -6.01 -6.00 6.54
N ASN A 61 -5.48 -6.29 7.73
CA ASN A 61 -4.05 -6.28 8.02
C ASN A 61 -3.65 -7.57 8.75
N ALA A 62 -2.84 -8.41 8.09
CA ALA A 62 -2.40 -9.68 8.66
C ALA A 62 -1.53 -9.51 9.92
N ASP A 63 -0.75 -8.43 10.04
CA ASP A 63 0.06 -8.17 11.24
C ASP A 63 -0.85 -7.83 12.45
N THR A 64 -1.95 -7.11 12.22
CA THR A 64 -2.97 -6.84 13.26
C THR A 64 -3.70 -8.11 13.67
N ILE A 65 -4.06 -8.96 12.72
CA ILE A 65 -4.67 -10.28 13.00
C ILE A 65 -3.71 -11.13 13.83
N ALA A 66 -2.43 -11.21 13.44
CA ALA A 66 -1.42 -11.95 14.20
C ALA A 66 -1.28 -11.45 15.64
N THR A 67 -1.30 -10.14 15.85
CA THR A 67 -1.27 -9.54 17.20
C THR A 67 -2.54 -9.88 18.00
N GLY A 68 -3.69 -9.94 17.36
CA GLY A 68 -4.95 -10.37 17.98
C GLY A 68 -4.96 -11.84 18.37
N LEU A 69 -4.32 -12.71 17.58
CA LEU A 69 -4.18 -14.14 17.87
C LEU A 69 -3.14 -14.43 18.97
N SER A 70 -2.04 -13.67 18.97
CA SER A 70 -0.94 -13.82 19.94
C SER A 70 -0.29 -12.48 20.22
N ALA A 71 -0.68 -11.85 21.32
CA ALA A 71 -0.21 -10.50 21.68
C ALA A 71 1.30 -10.41 21.91
N PHE A 72 1.92 -11.48 22.45
CA PHE A 72 3.33 -11.50 22.83
C PHE A 72 4.25 -12.21 21.83
N ALA A 73 3.71 -13.02 20.92
CA ALA A 73 4.48 -13.78 19.94
C ALA A 73 3.75 -13.88 18.59
N PRO A 74 3.38 -12.74 17.95
CA PRO A 74 2.60 -12.73 16.71
C PRO A 74 3.32 -13.40 15.54
N GLU A 75 4.63 -13.47 15.55
CA GLU A 75 5.43 -14.17 14.54
C GLU A 75 5.15 -15.68 14.48
N ARG A 76 4.76 -16.30 15.61
CA ARG A 76 4.43 -17.74 15.67
C ARG A 76 3.14 -18.08 14.94
N VAL A 77 2.23 -17.12 14.85
CA VAL A 77 0.91 -17.28 14.22
C VAL A 77 0.78 -16.53 12.89
N ALA A 78 1.89 -16.03 12.34
CA ALA A 78 1.89 -15.21 11.13
C ALA A 78 1.31 -15.94 9.91
N PHE A 79 1.51 -17.26 9.80
CA PHE A 79 0.94 -18.06 8.72
C PHE A 79 -0.59 -18.21 8.86
N GLU A 80 -1.05 -18.46 10.07
CA GLU A 80 -2.48 -18.54 10.40
C GLU A 80 -3.17 -17.19 10.17
N ALA A 81 -2.59 -16.11 10.66
CA ALA A 81 -3.06 -14.75 10.41
C ALA A 81 -3.16 -14.42 8.93
N GLY A 82 -2.19 -14.86 8.13
CA GLY A 82 -2.22 -14.72 6.68
C GLY A 82 -3.40 -15.47 6.03
N ARG A 83 -3.72 -16.68 6.50
CA ARG A 83 -4.89 -17.44 6.02
C ARG A 83 -6.21 -16.75 6.39
N ILE A 84 -6.32 -16.26 7.62
CA ILE A 84 -7.51 -15.51 8.09
C ILE A 84 -7.68 -14.24 7.26
N ALA A 85 -6.58 -13.51 7.00
CA ALA A 85 -6.61 -12.32 6.17
C ALA A 85 -7.12 -12.63 4.76
N LEU A 86 -6.62 -13.69 4.11
CA LEU A 86 -7.08 -14.11 2.78
C LEU A 86 -8.56 -14.48 2.77
N ALA A 87 -9.02 -15.27 3.74
CA ALA A 87 -10.43 -15.63 3.86
C ALA A 87 -11.32 -14.38 4.01
N ARG A 88 -10.89 -13.41 4.83
CA ARG A 88 -11.64 -12.14 4.99
C ARG A 88 -11.68 -11.33 3.70
N LEU A 89 -10.60 -11.27 2.94
CA LEU A 89 -10.58 -10.61 1.64
C LEU A 89 -11.55 -11.26 0.63
N GLU A 90 -11.64 -12.59 0.63
CA GLU A 90 -12.59 -13.33 -0.20
C GLU A 90 -14.05 -13.08 0.21
N GLU A 91 -14.34 -13.05 1.52
CA GLU A 91 -15.68 -12.71 2.03
C GLU A 91 -16.11 -11.30 1.59
N LEU A 92 -15.23 -10.30 1.73
CA LEU A 92 -15.51 -8.92 1.33
C LEU A 92 -15.72 -8.81 -0.19
N ALA A 93 -14.90 -9.52 -0.97
CA ALA A 93 -15.03 -9.57 -2.41
C ALA A 93 -16.37 -10.20 -2.85
N ASN A 94 -16.77 -11.31 -2.21
CA ASN A 94 -18.05 -11.98 -2.47
C ASN A 94 -19.27 -11.11 -2.09
N ALA A 95 -19.13 -10.31 -1.02
CA ALA A 95 -20.13 -9.33 -0.60
C ALA A 95 -20.17 -8.07 -1.47
N ARG A 96 -19.29 -7.95 -2.48
CA ARG A 96 -19.10 -6.75 -3.31
C ARG A 96 -18.82 -5.48 -2.49
N ALA A 97 -18.24 -5.64 -1.32
CA ALA A 97 -17.84 -4.51 -0.48
C ALA A 97 -16.60 -3.80 -1.05
N SER A 98 -16.46 -2.50 -0.80
CA SER A 98 -15.18 -1.82 -0.96
C SER A 98 -14.30 -2.11 0.25
N PHE A 99 -13.04 -2.49 0.01
CA PHE A 99 -12.12 -2.84 1.09
C PHE A 99 -10.69 -2.45 0.76
N ALA A 100 -9.87 -2.40 1.81
CA ALA A 100 -8.45 -2.18 1.69
C ALA A 100 -7.65 -3.27 2.40
N PHE A 101 -6.42 -3.48 1.97
CA PHE A 101 -5.48 -4.32 2.70
C PHE A 101 -4.03 -3.85 2.59
N GLU A 102 -3.21 -4.31 3.54
CA GLU A 102 -1.80 -3.98 3.61
C GLU A 102 -0.93 -5.12 3.08
N THR A 103 0.09 -4.80 2.28
CA THR A 103 1.05 -5.81 1.79
C THR A 103 2.41 -5.20 1.46
N THR A 104 3.45 -6.05 1.43
CA THR A 104 4.77 -5.67 0.89
C THR A 104 4.86 -5.84 -0.62
N LEU A 105 3.85 -6.35 -1.29
CA LEU A 105 3.84 -6.79 -2.69
C LEU A 105 4.85 -7.89 -3.04
N SER A 106 5.52 -8.50 -2.07
CA SER A 106 6.48 -9.57 -2.33
C SER A 106 5.81 -10.87 -2.83
N ALA A 107 4.53 -11.07 -2.51
CA ALA A 107 3.72 -12.15 -3.05
C ALA A 107 3.18 -11.78 -4.44
N ARG A 108 3.22 -12.74 -5.36
CA ARG A 108 2.68 -12.58 -6.73
C ARG A 108 1.21 -13.00 -6.83
N SER A 109 0.72 -13.75 -5.84
CA SER A 109 -0.60 -14.39 -5.84
C SER A 109 -1.78 -13.41 -5.89
N TYR A 110 -1.59 -12.18 -5.41
CA TYR A 110 -2.65 -11.18 -5.47
C TYR A 110 -2.93 -10.66 -6.91
N ALA A 111 -1.93 -10.66 -7.80
CA ALA A 111 -2.13 -10.08 -9.13
C ALA A 111 -3.20 -10.82 -9.97
N PRO A 112 -3.20 -12.17 -10.10
CA PRO A 112 -4.26 -12.88 -10.81
C PRO A 112 -5.62 -12.73 -10.12
N TRP A 113 -5.68 -12.69 -8.79
CA TRP A 113 -6.90 -12.46 -8.04
C TRP A 113 -7.47 -11.06 -8.28
N LEU A 114 -6.64 -10.01 -8.24
CA LEU A 114 -7.05 -8.64 -8.56
C LEU A 114 -7.58 -8.52 -9.98
N LYS A 115 -6.92 -9.18 -10.95
CA LYS A 115 -7.40 -9.22 -12.33
C LYS A 115 -8.78 -9.90 -12.44
N ALA A 116 -9.01 -10.95 -11.66
CA ALA A 116 -10.32 -11.59 -11.60
C ALA A 116 -11.38 -10.67 -10.97
N LEU A 117 -11.03 -9.93 -9.91
CA LEU A 117 -11.94 -8.93 -9.32
C LEU A 117 -12.28 -7.80 -10.31
N GLN A 118 -11.31 -7.30 -11.05
CA GLN A 118 -11.57 -6.29 -12.09
C GLN A 118 -12.54 -6.80 -13.16
N ALA A 119 -12.45 -8.07 -13.55
CA ALA A 119 -13.39 -8.68 -14.47
C ALA A 119 -14.84 -8.74 -13.93
N THR A 120 -15.02 -8.64 -12.62
CA THR A 120 -16.34 -8.53 -11.97
C THR A 120 -16.76 -7.08 -11.69
N GLY A 121 -16.02 -6.09 -12.18
CA GLY A 121 -16.34 -4.67 -12.06
C GLY A 121 -15.75 -3.96 -10.83
N TYR A 122 -14.75 -4.56 -10.16
CA TYR A 122 -13.97 -3.86 -9.15
C TYR A 122 -12.98 -2.88 -9.78
N GLU A 123 -12.72 -1.77 -9.08
CA GLU A 123 -11.57 -0.91 -9.34
C GLU A 123 -10.42 -1.23 -8.38
N PHE A 124 -9.21 -1.37 -8.91
CA PHE A 124 -8.00 -1.59 -8.12
C PHE A 124 -7.19 -0.30 -8.00
N HIS A 125 -6.97 0.17 -6.76
CA HIS A 125 -6.19 1.36 -6.44
C HIS A 125 -4.97 1.00 -5.60
N LEU A 126 -3.78 1.48 -6.02
CA LEU A 126 -2.51 1.14 -5.39
C LEU A 126 -1.81 2.38 -4.81
N PHE A 127 -1.53 2.35 -3.52
CA PHE A 127 -0.68 3.34 -2.84
C PHE A 127 0.60 2.67 -2.36
N PHE A 128 1.72 3.01 -2.97
CA PHE A 128 3.01 2.43 -2.63
C PHE A 128 3.89 3.41 -1.87
N LEU A 129 4.14 3.14 -0.60
CA LEU A 129 5.06 3.90 0.25
C LEU A 129 6.48 3.38 0.04
N TRP A 130 7.29 4.15 -0.68
CA TRP A 130 8.66 3.78 -1.02
C TRP A 130 9.66 4.18 0.06
N LEU A 131 10.70 3.36 0.21
CA LEU A 131 11.93 3.64 0.96
C LEU A 131 13.15 3.43 0.05
N PRO A 132 14.27 4.16 0.27
CA PRO A 132 15.42 4.14 -0.63
C PRO A 132 16.23 2.84 -0.61
N SER A 133 16.14 2.03 0.46
CA SER A 133 16.90 0.79 0.59
C SER A 133 16.25 -0.20 1.55
N ALA A 134 16.66 -1.47 1.44
CA ALA A 134 16.35 -2.50 2.42
C ALA A 134 16.98 -2.20 3.78
N ASP A 135 18.14 -1.55 3.82
CA ASP A 135 18.80 -1.18 5.08
C ASP A 135 17.99 -0.15 5.87
N MET A 136 17.38 0.83 5.19
CA MET A 136 16.44 1.75 5.86
C MET A 136 15.21 1.02 6.38
N SER A 137 14.70 0.04 5.65
CA SER A 137 13.60 -0.82 6.12
C SER A 137 13.97 -1.57 7.39
N ILE A 138 15.17 -2.16 7.43
CA ILE A 138 15.72 -2.88 8.59
C ILE A 138 15.85 -1.92 9.78
N ALA A 139 16.47 -0.77 9.59
CA ALA A 139 16.64 0.24 10.65
C ALA A 139 15.30 0.67 11.26
N ARG A 140 14.27 0.87 10.43
CA ARG A 140 12.92 1.23 10.91
C ARG A 140 12.18 0.10 11.61
N VAL A 141 12.38 -1.13 11.17
CA VAL A 141 11.84 -2.31 11.86
C VAL A 141 12.53 -2.45 13.22
N ALA A 142 13.87 -2.31 13.31
CA ALA A 142 14.60 -2.35 14.57
C ALA A 142 14.15 -1.25 15.55
N GLU A 143 13.90 -0.02 15.06
CA GLU A 143 13.33 1.05 15.88
C GLU A 143 11.94 0.71 16.42
N ARG A 144 11.07 0.15 15.55
CA ARG A 144 9.73 -0.32 15.95
C ARG A 144 9.79 -1.40 17.02
N VAL A 145 10.72 -2.36 16.90
CA VAL A 145 10.92 -3.43 17.88
C VAL A 145 11.35 -2.86 19.24
N ARG A 146 12.26 -1.88 19.25
CA ARG A 146 12.65 -1.20 20.51
C ARG A 146 11.48 -0.48 21.19
N SER A 147 10.45 -0.11 20.43
CA SER A 147 9.21 0.49 20.93
C SER A 147 8.11 -0.55 21.21
N GLY A 148 8.45 -1.85 21.32
CA GLY A 148 7.50 -2.92 21.65
C GLY A 148 6.73 -3.47 20.45
N GLY A 149 7.12 -3.14 19.22
CA GLY A 149 6.45 -3.64 18.02
C GLY A 149 7.04 -4.95 17.52
N HIS A 150 6.33 -5.59 16.62
CA HIS A 150 6.66 -6.87 16.00
C HIS A 150 7.96 -6.84 15.19
N ASN A 151 8.77 -7.89 15.34
CA ASN A 151 10.02 -8.12 14.62
C ASN A 151 9.79 -8.83 13.28
N VAL A 152 10.66 -8.54 12.32
CA VAL A 152 10.77 -9.29 11.05
C VAL A 152 12.25 -9.55 10.80
N PRO A 153 12.67 -10.81 10.52
CA PRO A 153 14.07 -11.12 10.24
C PRO A 153 14.63 -10.32 9.06
N GLU A 154 15.88 -9.88 9.16
CA GLU A 154 16.54 -9.03 8.14
C GLU A 154 16.53 -9.66 6.75
N GLU A 155 16.84 -10.93 6.65
CA GLU A 155 16.80 -11.67 5.39
C GLU A 155 15.41 -11.61 4.74
N THR A 156 14.36 -11.74 5.55
CA THR A 156 12.97 -11.61 5.09
C THR A 156 12.67 -10.19 4.62
N ILE A 157 13.17 -9.16 5.32
CA ILE A 157 13.00 -7.75 4.91
C ILE A 157 13.68 -7.51 3.56
N ARG A 158 14.91 -7.96 3.37
CA ARG A 158 15.67 -7.81 2.10
C ARG A 158 14.94 -8.50 0.95
N ARG A 159 14.58 -9.75 1.12
CA ARG A 159 13.83 -10.52 0.12
C ARG A 159 12.51 -9.85 -0.25
N ARG A 160 11.74 -9.38 0.76
CA ARG A 160 10.46 -8.69 0.54
C ARG A 160 10.63 -7.33 -0.13
N TYR A 161 11.70 -6.60 0.19
CA TYR A 161 12.02 -5.32 -0.42
C TYR A 161 12.26 -5.47 -1.92
N GLU A 162 13.14 -6.38 -2.31
CA GLU A 162 13.48 -6.64 -3.71
C GLU A 162 12.29 -7.22 -4.49
N GLY A 163 11.65 -8.25 -3.95
CA GLY A 163 10.48 -8.88 -4.56
C GLY A 163 9.31 -7.91 -4.69
N GLY A 164 9.07 -7.07 -3.68
CA GLY A 164 8.03 -6.05 -3.71
C GLY A 164 8.24 -5.01 -4.80
N LEU A 165 9.46 -4.49 -4.96
CA LEU A 165 9.78 -3.54 -6.03
C LEU A 165 9.73 -4.19 -7.43
N ALA A 166 10.18 -5.43 -7.56
CA ALA A 166 10.08 -6.14 -8.83
C ALA A 166 8.61 -6.34 -9.24
N ASN A 167 7.79 -6.84 -8.32
CA ASN A 167 6.36 -7.08 -8.58
C ASN A 167 5.58 -5.77 -8.77
N LEU A 168 5.92 -4.71 -8.03
CA LEU A 168 5.34 -3.38 -8.24
C LEU A 168 5.40 -2.98 -9.71
N ARG A 169 6.60 -3.08 -10.32
CA ARG A 169 6.84 -2.67 -11.70
C ARG A 169 6.17 -3.58 -12.72
N THR A 170 6.26 -4.89 -12.51
CA THR A 170 5.92 -5.89 -13.53
C THR A 170 4.50 -6.41 -13.45
N LEU A 171 3.87 -6.31 -12.28
CA LEU A 171 2.55 -6.89 -12.03
C LEU A 171 1.51 -5.87 -11.61
N TYR A 172 1.84 -5.01 -10.63
CA TYR A 172 0.81 -4.23 -9.95
C TYR A 172 0.56 -2.86 -10.58
N ILE A 173 1.60 -2.12 -11.00
CA ILE A 173 1.43 -0.85 -11.75
C ILE A 173 0.65 -1.08 -13.05
N PRO A 174 0.99 -2.10 -13.89
CA PRO A 174 0.25 -2.33 -15.13
C PRO A 174 -1.22 -2.76 -14.93
N LEU A 175 -1.56 -3.25 -13.75
CA LEU A 175 -2.90 -3.74 -13.42
C LEU A 175 -3.78 -2.66 -12.76
N ALA A 176 -3.19 -1.69 -12.08
CA ALA A 176 -3.92 -0.74 -11.25
C ALA A 176 -4.73 0.28 -12.07
N ASN A 177 -6.04 0.42 -11.77
CA ASN A 177 -6.88 1.48 -12.30
C ASN A 177 -6.33 2.86 -11.92
N SER A 178 -5.79 2.99 -10.70
CA SER A 178 -4.94 4.13 -10.33
C SER A 178 -3.83 3.69 -9.38
N TRP A 179 -2.69 4.38 -9.45
CA TRP A 179 -1.58 4.13 -8.55
C TRP A 179 -0.86 5.43 -8.18
N GLN A 180 -0.32 5.44 -6.97
CA GLN A 180 0.53 6.51 -6.45
C GLN A 180 1.78 5.92 -5.82
N LEU A 181 2.96 6.45 -6.20
CA LEU A 181 4.25 6.15 -5.59
C LEU A 181 4.64 7.32 -4.69
N ILE A 182 4.84 7.03 -3.41
CA ILE A 182 5.05 8.04 -2.38
C ILE A 182 6.41 7.80 -1.72
N ASP A 183 7.29 8.79 -1.76
CA ASP A 183 8.53 8.80 -0.99
C ASP A 183 8.21 9.01 0.49
N ASN A 184 8.45 7.99 1.31
CA ASN A 184 8.33 8.07 2.77
C ASN A 184 9.69 7.94 3.48
N THR A 185 10.76 8.38 2.81
CA THR A 185 12.12 8.46 3.40
C THR A 185 12.13 9.35 4.64
N ARG A 186 11.37 10.42 4.63
CA ARG A 186 11.16 11.31 5.78
C ARG A 186 9.73 11.16 6.29
N ARG A 187 9.57 10.75 7.55
CA ARG A 187 8.26 10.53 8.18
C ARG A 187 7.41 11.80 8.30
N ASP A 188 8.08 12.93 8.45
CA ASP A 188 7.49 14.26 8.58
C ASP A 188 7.17 14.94 7.24
N LYS A 189 7.69 14.41 6.13
CA LYS A 189 7.55 15.02 4.81
C LYS A 189 7.43 13.97 3.70
N ARG A 190 6.25 13.45 3.52
CA ARG A 190 5.92 12.58 2.38
C ARG A 190 5.89 13.37 1.09
N ARG A 191 6.35 12.77 -0.01
CA ARG A 191 6.36 13.41 -1.33
C ARG A 191 5.82 12.43 -2.36
N LEU A 192 4.96 12.90 -3.25
CA LEU A 192 4.55 12.14 -4.42
C LEU A 192 5.75 12.02 -5.37
N ILE A 193 6.06 10.78 -5.79
CA ILE A 193 7.12 10.50 -6.78
C ILE A 193 6.53 10.49 -8.17
N ALA A 194 5.44 9.75 -8.33
CA ALA A 194 4.69 9.63 -9.57
C ALA A 194 3.28 9.10 -9.29
N SER A 195 2.36 9.35 -10.19
CA SER A 195 1.01 8.78 -10.19
C SER A 195 0.60 8.40 -11.61
N GLY A 196 -0.44 7.57 -11.74
CA GLY A 196 -0.99 7.17 -13.03
C GLY A 196 -2.03 6.06 -12.86
N GLY A 197 -2.38 5.40 -13.94
CA GLY A 197 -3.34 4.30 -13.93
C GLY A 197 -3.42 3.59 -15.27
N LEU A 198 -4.35 2.62 -15.38
CA LEU A 198 -4.53 1.80 -16.58
C LEU A 198 -4.80 2.69 -17.81
N ASP A 199 -5.71 3.66 -17.68
CA ASP A 199 -6.09 4.62 -18.72
C ASP A 199 -5.62 6.06 -18.39
N ILE A 200 -4.74 6.22 -17.40
CA ILE A 200 -4.23 7.49 -16.93
C ILE A 200 -2.72 7.52 -17.18
N PRO A 201 -2.23 8.43 -18.05
CA PRO A 201 -0.81 8.60 -18.28
C PRO A 201 -0.04 8.83 -16.98
N ALA A 202 1.19 8.30 -16.90
CA ALA A 202 2.03 8.52 -15.73
C ALA A 202 2.47 9.98 -15.66
N GLU A 203 2.19 10.62 -14.52
CA GLU A 203 2.70 11.93 -14.16
C GLU A 203 3.87 11.78 -13.18
N VAL A 204 5.02 12.34 -13.49
CA VAL A 204 6.26 12.13 -12.74
C VAL A 204 6.69 13.44 -12.07
N TYR A 205 6.61 13.48 -10.74
CA TYR A 205 6.96 14.65 -9.91
C TYR A 205 8.44 14.62 -9.46
N SER A 206 9.03 13.42 -9.41
CA SER A 206 10.42 13.19 -8.99
C SER A 206 11.16 12.30 -9.99
N PRO A 207 11.68 12.85 -11.11
CA PRO A 207 12.26 12.04 -12.20
C PRO A 207 13.41 11.12 -11.76
N ASN A 208 14.28 11.58 -10.86
CA ASN A 208 15.39 10.77 -10.36
C ASN A 208 14.90 9.55 -9.55
N LEU A 209 13.95 9.75 -8.64
CA LEU A 209 13.39 8.64 -7.86
C LEU A 209 12.59 7.69 -8.74
N TRP A 210 11.82 8.23 -9.68
CA TRP A 210 11.08 7.43 -10.65
C TRP A 210 12.01 6.51 -11.45
N ARG A 211 13.08 7.06 -12.06
CA ARG A 211 14.08 6.26 -12.80
C ARG A 211 14.68 5.16 -11.93
N ARG A 212 15.08 5.50 -10.70
CA ARG A 212 15.61 4.53 -9.73
C ARG A 212 14.61 3.41 -9.40
N ILE A 213 13.36 3.74 -9.12
CA ILE A 213 12.32 2.76 -8.80
C ILE A 213 12.04 1.86 -10.00
N MET A 214 11.92 2.45 -11.18
CA MET A 214 11.62 1.72 -12.41
C MET A 214 12.83 1.01 -13.03
N ARG A 215 14.04 1.19 -12.46
CA ARG A 215 15.31 0.68 -13.00
C ARG A 215 15.52 1.08 -14.47
N LEU A 216 15.23 2.34 -14.78
CA LEU A 216 15.43 2.94 -16.12
C LEU A 216 16.85 3.49 -16.29
N GLU A 217 17.69 3.41 -15.27
CA GLU A 217 19.11 3.74 -15.36
C GLU A 217 19.88 2.51 -15.88
N LYS A 218 20.60 2.74 -16.97
CA LYS A 218 21.61 1.82 -17.50
C LYS A 218 22.92 2.05 -16.74
#